data_1919f966e4ce4b6100cc6f4eda4aa829
#
_entry.id   1919f966e4ce4b6100cc6f4eda4aa829
#
_cell.length_a   1.000
_cell.length_b   1.000
_cell.length_c   1.000
_cell.angle_alpha   90.00
_cell.angle_beta   90.00
_cell.angle_gamma   90.00
#
_symmetry.space_group_name_H-M   'P 1'
#
loop_
_entity.id
_entity.type
_entity.pdbx_description
1 polymer ?
#
loop_
_entity_poly.entity_id
_entity_poly.type
_entity_poly.pdbx_seq_one_letter_code
_entity_poly.pdbx_strand_id
1 'polypeptide(L)' 'GPDWRSYGPMQVDWANWRPMGGSFVAPSLGSDGKPHYLAINCGARKLNATSQSGQWRTWDNPQNDYEQKLVSDLCTSKGG' A
#
# COMPACT_ATOMS: atom_id res chain seq x y z
N GLY A 1 11.27 4.75 -14.19
CA GLY A 1 11.37 3.46 -13.52
C GLY A 1 10.70 3.46 -12.17
N PRO A 2 10.71 2.34 -11.46
CA PRO A 2 10.10 2.28 -10.15
C PRO A 2 10.88 3.10 -9.12
N ASP A 3 10.16 3.52 -8.08
CA ASP A 3 10.74 4.21 -6.94
C ASP A 3 10.37 3.39 -5.69
N TRP A 4 11.22 2.41 -5.37
CA TRP A 4 10.95 1.51 -4.24
C TRP A 4 11.25 2.20 -2.92
N ARG A 5 10.25 2.24 -2.04
CA ARG A 5 10.40 2.76 -0.69
C ARG A 5 10.07 1.66 0.30
N SER A 6 10.88 1.55 1.34
CA SER A 6 10.73 0.50 2.34
C SER A 6 9.86 0.97 3.50
N TYR A 7 8.91 0.11 3.87
CA TYR A 7 8.08 0.26 5.06
C TYR A 7 8.13 -1.06 5.81
N GLY A 8 8.95 -1.12 6.87
CA GLY A 8 9.21 -2.37 7.54
C GLY A 8 9.76 -3.42 6.59
N PRO A 9 9.16 -4.63 6.56
CA PRO A 9 9.65 -5.70 5.69
C PRO A 9 9.20 -5.59 4.24
N MET A 10 8.32 -4.63 3.89
CA MET A 10 7.82 -4.53 2.54
C MET A 10 8.35 -3.32 1.81
N GLN A 11 8.29 -3.37 0.48
CA GLN A 11 8.66 -2.26 -0.39
C GLN A 11 7.47 -1.88 -1.24
N VAL A 12 7.31 -0.58 -1.50
CA VAL A 12 6.20 -0.04 -2.28
C VAL A 12 6.77 0.82 -3.40
N ASP A 13 6.27 0.61 -4.62
CA ASP A 13 6.68 1.39 -5.77
C ASP A 13 5.97 2.74 -5.75
N TRP A 14 6.64 3.74 -5.20
CA TRP A 14 6.05 5.06 -4.98
C TRP A 14 5.76 5.81 -6.27
N ALA A 15 6.43 5.46 -7.36
CA ALA A 15 6.22 6.11 -8.65
C ALA A 15 4.94 5.63 -9.34
N ASN A 16 4.34 4.52 -8.90
CA ASN A 16 3.26 3.88 -9.61
C ASN A 16 1.97 3.75 -8.80
N TRP A 17 1.68 4.72 -7.95
CA TRP A 17 0.37 4.83 -7.33
C TRP A 17 -0.67 5.23 -8.37
N ARG A 18 -1.79 4.50 -8.40
CA ARG A 18 -2.88 4.76 -9.32
C ARG A 18 -4.21 4.81 -8.58
N PRO A 19 -5.11 5.75 -8.94
CA PRO A 19 -6.44 5.77 -8.32
C PRO A 19 -7.24 4.56 -8.80
N MET A 20 -8.01 3.98 -7.87
CA MET A 20 -8.89 2.85 -8.17
C MET A 20 -10.04 2.85 -7.19
N GLY A 21 -11.25 3.23 -7.64
CA GLY A 21 -12.47 3.14 -6.85
C GLY A 21 -12.41 3.88 -5.52
N GLY A 22 -11.84 5.07 -5.49
CA GLY A 22 -11.72 5.86 -4.26
C GLY A 22 -10.52 5.50 -3.40
N SER A 23 -9.71 4.53 -3.84
CA SER A 23 -8.48 4.14 -3.18
C SER A 23 -7.30 4.36 -4.12
N PHE A 24 -6.08 4.20 -3.60
CA PHE A 24 -4.86 4.24 -4.40
C PHE A 24 -4.19 2.87 -4.33
N VAL A 25 -3.70 2.40 -5.47
CA VAL A 25 -3.09 1.08 -5.59
C VAL A 25 -1.68 1.23 -6.16
N ALA A 26 -0.73 0.48 -5.61
CA ALA A 26 0.64 0.46 -6.10
C ALA A 26 1.22 -0.95 -6.07
N PRO A 27 2.18 -1.23 -6.97
CA PRO A 27 2.96 -2.45 -6.87
C PRO A 27 3.77 -2.47 -5.59
N SER A 28 3.90 -3.65 -5.00
CA SER A 28 4.61 -3.81 -3.74
C SER A 28 5.35 -5.16 -3.73
N LEU A 29 6.36 -5.26 -2.90
CA LEU A 29 7.07 -6.51 -2.62
C LEU A 29 6.87 -6.84 -1.15
N GLY A 30 6.48 -8.08 -0.87
CA GLY A 30 6.32 -8.55 0.49
C GLY A 30 7.64 -8.88 1.16
N SER A 31 7.59 -9.38 2.38
CA SER A 31 8.77 -9.76 3.15
C SER A 31 9.53 -10.93 2.49
N ASP A 32 8.85 -11.72 1.69
CA ASP A 32 9.44 -12.80 0.90
C ASP A 32 10.01 -12.34 -0.44
N GLY A 33 9.93 -11.04 -0.75
CA GLY A 33 10.38 -10.46 -2.01
C GLY A 33 9.45 -10.70 -3.17
N LYS A 34 8.28 -11.31 -2.94
CA LYS A 34 7.35 -11.60 -4.02
C LYS A 34 6.43 -10.42 -4.31
N PRO A 35 6.09 -10.20 -5.60
CA PRO A 35 5.24 -9.06 -5.95
C PRO A 35 3.79 -9.27 -5.55
N HIS A 36 3.16 -8.18 -5.17
CA HIS A 36 1.72 -8.11 -4.94
C HIS A 36 1.28 -6.66 -5.13
N TYR A 37 -0.01 -6.39 -4.95
CA TYR A 37 -0.54 -5.04 -4.98
C TYR A 37 -0.99 -4.62 -3.60
N LEU A 38 -0.79 -3.35 -3.31
CA LEU A 38 -1.18 -2.72 -2.07
C LEU A 38 -2.19 -1.63 -2.38
N ALA A 39 -3.25 -1.54 -1.57
CA ALA A 39 -4.26 -0.50 -1.72
C ALA A 39 -4.40 0.27 -0.41
N ILE A 40 -4.58 1.59 -0.53
CA ILE A 40 -4.82 2.46 0.62
C ILE A 40 -6.06 3.29 0.35
N ASN A 41 -6.99 3.26 1.29
CA ASN A 41 -8.18 4.11 1.30
C ASN A 41 -7.97 5.21 2.33
N CYS A 42 -7.71 6.42 1.86
CA CYS A 42 -7.40 7.53 2.76
C CYS A 42 -8.62 8.02 3.53
N GLY A 43 -9.82 7.91 2.95
CA GLY A 43 -11.03 8.31 3.65
C GLY A 43 -11.28 7.46 4.90
N ALA A 44 -11.03 6.16 4.82
CA ALA A 44 -11.21 5.24 5.93
C ALA A 44 -9.91 5.01 6.71
N ARG A 45 -8.77 5.46 6.21
CA ARG A 45 -7.44 5.22 6.79
C ARG A 45 -7.19 3.72 6.96
N LYS A 46 -7.49 2.95 5.90
CA LYS A 46 -7.33 1.50 5.88
C LYS A 46 -6.49 1.09 4.71
N LEU A 47 -5.90 -0.10 4.82
CA LEU A 47 -5.12 -0.68 3.73
C LEU A 47 -5.55 -2.11 3.46
N ASN A 48 -5.21 -2.59 2.27
CA ASN A 48 -5.50 -3.93 1.80
C ASN A 48 -4.35 -4.38 0.89
N ALA A 49 -4.24 -5.66 0.67
CA ALA A 49 -3.20 -6.22 -0.18
C ALA A 49 -3.73 -7.44 -0.91
N THR A 50 -3.12 -7.78 -2.05
CA THR A 50 -3.46 -9.01 -2.75
C THR A 50 -2.71 -10.20 -2.13
N SER A 51 -3.35 -11.37 -2.23
CA SER A 51 -2.72 -12.64 -1.88
C SER A 51 -1.80 -13.09 -3.00
N GLN A 52 -1.12 -14.23 -2.80
CA GLN A 52 -0.27 -14.80 -3.85
C GLN A 52 -1.05 -15.17 -5.11
N SER A 53 -2.35 -15.47 -4.97
CA SER A 53 -3.20 -15.76 -6.12
C SER A 53 -3.71 -14.50 -6.83
N GLY A 54 -3.36 -13.32 -6.33
CA GLY A 54 -3.77 -12.05 -6.92
C GLY A 54 -5.11 -11.53 -6.47
N GLN A 55 -5.74 -12.18 -5.50
CA GLN A 55 -7.03 -11.75 -4.99
C GLN A 55 -6.87 -10.81 -3.82
N TRP A 56 -7.71 -9.76 -3.78
CA TRP A 56 -7.73 -8.83 -2.66
C TRP A 56 -8.15 -9.54 -1.37
N ARG A 57 -7.45 -9.23 -0.28
CA ARG A 57 -7.81 -9.69 1.05
C ARG A 57 -8.94 -8.82 1.59
N THR A 58 -8.84 -8.39 2.84
CA THR A 58 -9.82 -7.53 3.47
C THR A 58 -9.18 -6.21 3.88
N TRP A 59 -9.98 -5.16 3.90
CA TRP A 59 -9.54 -3.86 4.40
C TRP A 59 -9.33 -3.93 5.90
N ASP A 60 -8.15 -3.48 6.35
CA ASP A 60 -7.79 -3.48 7.75
C ASP A 60 -7.21 -2.14 8.18
N ASN A 61 -7.34 -1.84 9.46
CA ASN A 61 -6.62 -0.71 10.03
C ASN A 61 -5.12 -1.00 10.01
N PRO A 62 -4.26 0.04 9.96
CA PRO A 62 -2.83 -0.17 10.10
C PRO A 62 -2.51 -0.90 11.41
N GLN A 63 -1.71 -1.97 11.32
CA GLN A 63 -1.51 -2.88 12.44
C GLN A 63 -0.21 -2.62 13.20
N ASN A 64 0.67 -1.77 12.66
CA ASN A 64 1.98 -1.52 13.25
C ASN A 64 2.48 -0.15 12.80
N ASP A 65 3.64 0.24 13.32
CA ASP A 65 4.17 1.58 13.07
C ASP A 65 4.46 1.83 11.59
N TYR A 66 5.01 0.85 10.88
CA TYR A 66 5.35 1.09 9.48
C TYR A 66 4.12 1.16 8.58
N GLU A 67 3.05 0.43 8.91
CA GLU A 67 1.79 0.55 8.15
C GLU A 67 1.13 1.90 8.43
N GLN A 68 1.17 2.38 9.67
CA GLN A 68 0.66 3.70 10.00
C GLN A 68 1.42 4.79 9.24
N LYS A 69 2.75 4.66 9.19
CA LYS A 69 3.57 5.61 8.46
C LYS A 69 3.27 5.59 6.97
N LEU A 70 3.11 4.41 6.40
CA LEU A 70 2.78 4.24 4.99
C LEU A 70 1.46 4.94 4.65
N VAL A 71 0.41 4.68 5.40
CA VAL A 71 -0.90 5.32 5.17
C VAL A 71 -0.78 6.83 5.32
N SER A 72 -0.09 7.28 6.36
CA SER A 72 0.09 8.72 6.59
C SER A 72 0.87 9.38 5.45
N ASP A 73 1.97 8.78 5.03
CA ASP A 73 2.81 9.35 3.97
C ASP A 73 2.04 9.45 2.65
N LEU A 74 1.34 8.39 2.27
CA LEU A 74 0.59 8.42 1.03
C LEU A 74 -0.57 9.41 1.09
N CYS A 75 -1.35 9.36 2.15
CA CYS A 75 -2.53 10.22 2.25
C CYS A 75 -2.15 11.69 2.34
N THR A 76 -1.04 12.01 3.01
CA THR A 76 -0.53 13.39 3.02
C THR A 76 -0.11 13.81 1.61
N SER A 77 0.58 12.94 0.86
CA SER A 77 1.01 13.26 -0.49
C SER A 77 -0.16 13.45 -1.46
N LYS A 78 -1.32 12.88 -1.16
CA LYS A 78 -2.53 13.02 -1.98
C LYS A 78 -3.45 14.14 -1.48
N GLY A 79 -2.99 14.98 -0.57
CA GLY A 79 -3.74 16.13 -0.10
C GLY A 79 -4.69 15.86 1.05
N GLY A 80 -4.61 14.69 1.61
CA GLY A 80 -5.45 14.29 2.73
C GLY A 80 -4.64 14.06 3.97
#